data_97ad2feee381e78c41e2e716257e2997
#
_entry.id   97ad2feee381e78c41e2e716257e2997
#
_cell.length_a   1.000
_cell.length_b   1.000
_cell.length_c   1.000
_cell.angle_alpha   90.00
_cell.angle_beta   90.00
_cell.angle_gamma   90.00
#
_symmetry.space_group_name_H-M   'P 1'
#
loop_
_entity.id
_entity.type
_entity.pdbx_description
1 polymer ?
#
loop_
_entity_poly.entity_id
_entity_poly.type
_entity_poly.pdbx_seq_one_letter_code
_entity_poly.pdbx_strand_id
1 'polypeptide(L)'
;MMNRIVNDQITLIPYYRNDEISLLWYQDSEVCKQVDNTDQIYDLTKLHKMYDYLTSHGSCYYIQYEGVLVGDVTLQDNSELSIVISKEYQNLHIGRRCVSEMIHLAKEQNMVKVSAQIYPFNTQSQRMFLALGFQKVDEEWYEYKLI
;
A
#
# COMPACT_ATOMS: atom_id res chain seq x y z
N MET A 1 1.66 -2.00 17.54
CA MET A 1 2.02 -2.88 16.40
C MET A 1 3.52 -3.13 16.40
N MET A 2 3.93 -4.28 15.93
CA MET A 2 5.32 -4.65 15.81
C MET A 2 5.76 -4.59 14.36
N ASN A 3 7.07 -4.48 14.14
CA ASN A 3 7.64 -4.61 12.79
C ASN A 3 7.28 -5.98 12.21
N ARG A 4 7.13 -6.03 10.89
CA ARG A 4 6.92 -7.28 10.17
C ARG A 4 8.06 -7.47 9.18
N ILE A 5 8.80 -8.55 9.35
CA ILE A 5 9.91 -8.87 8.44
C ILE A 5 9.36 -9.62 7.26
N VAL A 6 9.45 -9.02 6.07
CA VAL A 6 8.98 -9.64 4.82
C VAL A 6 10.05 -10.57 4.26
N ASN A 7 11.28 -10.09 4.18
CA ASN A 7 12.44 -10.87 3.77
C ASN A 7 13.73 -10.16 4.22
N ASP A 8 14.88 -10.59 3.73
CA ASP A 8 16.18 -10.00 4.09
C ASP A 8 16.31 -8.53 3.70
N GLN A 9 15.53 -8.07 2.73
CA GLN A 9 15.62 -6.71 2.19
C GLN A 9 14.50 -5.80 2.66
N ILE A 10 13.33 -6.37 3.02
CA ILE A 10 12.11 -5.61 3.27
C ILE A 10 11.59 -5.84 4.68
N THR A 11 11.38 -4.75 5.41
CA THR A 11 10.72 -4.73 6.72
C THR A 11 9.58 -3.73 6.69
N LEU A 12 8.43 -4.11 7.24
CA LEU A 12 7.32 -3.19 7.45
C LEU A 12 7.42 -2.62 8.86
N ILE A 13 7.45 -1.29 8.95
CA ILE A 13 7.61 -0.57 10.21
C ILE A 13 6.31 0.15 10.51
N PRO A 14 5.69 -0.04 11.69
CA PRO A 14 4.46 0.68 12.03
C PRO A 14 4.62 2.18 11.81
N TYR A 15 3.60 2.80 11.25
CA TYR A 15 3.65 4.21 10.91
C TYR A 15 4.05 5.08 12.11
N TYR A 16 4.95 6.02 11.86
CA TYR A 16 5.27 7.13 12.74
C TYR A 16 5.44 8.39 11.87
N ARG A 17 5.26 9.57 12.44
CA ARG A 17 5.35 10.79 11.63
C ARG A 17 6.79 11.03 11.17
N ASN A 18 6.98 10.99 9.85
CA ASN A 18 8.25 11.28 9.19
C ASN A 18 7.96 12.00 7.87
N ASP A 19 7.51 13.25 7.98
CA ASP A 19 7.05 14.03 6.84
C ASP A 19 8.16 14.33 5.82
N GLU A 20 9.39 14.46 6.28
CA GLU A 20 10.53 14.76 5.40
C GLU A 20 10.69 13.70 4.30
N ILE A 21 10.43 12.45 4.62
CA ILE A 21 10.55 11.34 3.68
C ILE A 21 9.20 11.09 2.99
N SER A 22 8.14 10.93 3.76
CA SER A 22 6.86 10.47 3.19
C SER A 22 6.22 11.50 2.27
N LEU A 23 6.35 12.78 2.55
CA LEU A 23 5.78 13.82 1.68
C LEU A 23 6.36 13.76 0.27
N LEU A 24 7.64 13.39 0.14
CA LEU A 24 8.30 13.29 -1.17
C LEU A 24 7.59 12.30 -2.09
N TRP A 25 7.10 11.19 -1.55
CA TRP A 25 6.38 10.18 -2.35
C TRP A 25 5.09 10.75 -2.93
N TYR A 26 4.40 11.58 -2.16
CA TYR A 26 3.09 12.14 -2.51
C TYR A 26 3.20 13.49 -3.22
N GLN A 27 4.42 13.95 -3.50
CA GLN A 27 4.67 15.10 -4.35
C GLN A 27 5.07 14.72 -5.78
N ASP A 28 5.12 13.42 -6.07
CA ASP A 28 5.29 12.91 -7.42
C ASP A 28 3.91 12.78 -8.07
N SER A 29 3.69 13.43 -9.20
CA SER A 29 2.38 13.45 -9.86
C SER A 29 1.95 12.09 -10.37
N GLU A 30 2.89 11.23 -10.81
CA GLU A 30 2.56 9.87 -11.23
C GLU A 30 2.09 9.03 -10.04
N VAL A 31 2.75 9.15 -8.90
CA VAL A 31 2.34 8.46 -7.68
C VAL A 31 0.95 8.90 -7.25
N CYS A 32 0.67 10.20 -7.25
CA CYS A 32 -0.65 10.72 -6.89
C CYS A 32 -1.73 10.21 -7.86
N LYS A 33 -1.41 10.11 -9.13
CA LYS A 33 -2.34 9.56 -10.11
C LYS A 33 -2.63 8.08 -9.85
N GLN A 34 -1.61 7.30 -9.51
CA GLN A 34 -1.77 5.88 -9.17
C GLN A 34 -2.63 5.68 -7.91
N VAL A 35 -2.47 6.54 -6.93
CA VAL A 35 -3.14 6.40 -5.62
C VAL A 35 -4.55 6.97 -5.62
N ASP A 36 -4.74 8.18 -6.15
CA ASP A 36 -5.98 8.93 -6.05
C ASP A 36 -6.62 9.29 -7.39
N ASN A 37 -6.01 8.89 -8.50
CA ASN A 37 -6.44 9.30 -9.84
C ASN A 37 -6.55 10.83 -9.97
N THR A 38 -5.58 11.53 -9.41
CA THR A 38 -5.52 13.00 -9.44
C THR A 38 -4.17 13.48 -9.95
N ASP A 39 -4.17 14.64 -10.59
CA ASP A 39 -2.93 15.30 -11.02
C ASP A 39 -2.36 16.22 -9.93
N GLN A 40 -3.10 16.39 -8.82
CA GLN A 40 -2.68 17.27 -7.74
C GLN A 40 -1.78 16.52 -6.75
N ILE A 41 -0.63 17.12 -6.44
CA ILE A 41 0.27 16.57 -5.41
C ILE A 41 -0.26 16.93 -4.01
N TYR A 42 0.19 16.17 -3.00
CA TYR A 42 -0.20 16.41 -1.62
C TYR A 42 0.60 17.55 -1.02
N ASP A 43 -0.06 18.31 -0.13
CA ASP A 43 0.60 19.17 0.85
C ASP A 43 0.64 18.45 2.21
N LEU A 44 1.25 19.09 3.22
CA LEU A 44 1.32 18.50 4.56
C LEU A 44 -0.04 18.26 5.17
N THR A 45 -1.00 19.18 4.96
CA THR A 45 -2.35 19.04 5.50
C THR A 45 -3.04 17.78 4.97
N LYS A 46 -2.96 17.56 3.67
CA LYS A 46 -3.56 16.38 3.03
C LYS A 46 -2.83 15.11 3.45
N LEU A 47 -1.50 15.15 3.53
CA LEU A 47 -0.71 14.02 3.98
C LEU A 47 -1.10 13.58 5.40
N HIS A 48 -1.21 14.53 6.33
CA HIS A 48 -1.57 14.23 7.71
C HIS A 48 -2.98 13.67 7.81
N LYS A 49 -3.93 14.22 7.07
CA LYS A 49 -5.31 13.69 7.04
C LYS A 49 -5.35 12.26 6.55
N MET A 50 -4.57 11.95 5.51
CA MET A 50 -4.50 10.59 4.98
C MET A 50 -3.96 9.62 6.02
N TYR A 51 -2.83 9.91 6.63
CA TYR A 51 -2.24 9.02 7.62
C TYR A 51 -3.07 8.91 8.89
N ASP A 52 -3.69 10.01 9.32
CA ASP A 52 -4.61 9.97 10.47
C ASP A 52 -5.80 9.04 10.20
N TYR A 53 -6.35 9.10 9.00
CA TYR A 53 -7.41 8.19 8.59
C TYR A 53 -6.94 6.74 8.56
N LEU A 54 -5.83 6.47 7.89
CA LEU A 54 -5.31 5.11 7.73
C LEU A 54 -4.92 4.47 9.06
N THR A 55 -4.31 5.23 9.97
CA THR A 55 -3.92 4.71 11.28
C THR A 55 -5.10 4.53 12.22
N SER A 56 -6.17 5.33 12.06
CA SER A 56 -7.39 5.20 12.86
C SER A 56 -8.27 4.04 12.39
N HIS A 57 -8.17 3.63 11.14
CA HIS A 57 -9.06 2.64 10.53
C HIS A 57 -8.36 1.36 10.10
N GLY A 58 -7.10 1.18 10.47
CA GLY A 58 -6.39 -0.02 10.07
C GLY A 58 -4.95 -0.06 10.56
N SER A 59 -4.21 -1.00 9.99
CA SER A 59 -2.80 -1.23 10.27
C SER A 59 -1.96 -0.60 9.16
N CYS A 60 -1.32 0.52 9.47
CA CYS A 60 -0.52 1.30 8.53
C CYS A 60 0.97 1.12 8.82
N TYR A 61 1.73 0.78 7.79
CA TYR A 61 3.17 0.56 7.89
C TYR A 61 3.93 1.38 6.85
N TYR A 62 5.11 1.85 7.23
CA TYR A 62 6.11 2.22 6.25
C TYR A 62 6.77 0.97 5.68
N ILE A 63 7.18 1.04 4.42
CA ILE A 63 7.98 0.01 3.77
C ILE A 63 9.43 0.43 3.81
N GLN A 64 10.27 -0.35 4.50
CA GLN A 64 11.71 -0.14 4.52
C GLN A 64 12.36 -1.16 3.60
N TYR A 65 13.14 -0.67 2.64
CA TYR A 65 13.87 -1.50 1.69
C TYR A 65 15.36 -1.21 1.82
N GLU A 66 16.13 -2.22 2.23
CA GLU A 66 17.59 -2.09 2.43
C GLU A 66 17.94 -0.86 3.30
N GLY A 67 17.20 -0.66 4.38
CA GLY A 67 17.44 0.42 5.33
C GLY A 67 16.83 1.77 4.96
N VAL A 68 16.14 1.88 3.82
CA VAL A 68 15.56 3.14 3.33
C VAL A 68 14.04 3.03 3.29
N LEU A 69 13.33 4.05 3.78
CA LEU A 69 11.87 4.11 3.67
C LEU A 69 11.50 4.47 2.23
N VAL A 70 10.71 3.62 1.59
CA VAL A 70 10.39 3.73 0.15
C VAL A 70 8.90 3.81 -0.16
N GLY A 71 8.04 3.71 0.84
CA GLY A 71 6.61 3.76 0.64
C GLY A 71 5.83 3.40 1.88
N ASP A 72 4.54 3.17 1.69
CA ASP A 72 3.66 2.73 2.77
C ASP A 72 2.67 1.67 2.27
N VAL A 73 2.15 0.88 3.20
CA VAL A 73 1.12 -0.11 2.94
C VAL A 73 0.18 -0.16 4.12
N THR A 74 -1.13 -0.20 3.85
CA THR A 74 -2.15 -0.20 4.89
C THR A 74 -3.18 -1.29 4.61
N LEU A 75 -3.52 -2.05 5.64
CA LEU A 75 -4.67 -2.93 5.63
C LEU A 75 -5.72 -2.33 6.57
N GLN A 76 -6.83 -1.85 6.00
CA GLN A 76 -7.90 -1.26 6.77
C GLN A 76 -8.78 -2.33 7.42
N ASP A 77 -9.49 -1.96 8.46
CA ASP A 77 -10.37 -2.87 9.20
C ASP A 77 -11.53 -3.40 8.33
N ASN A 78 -11.87 -2.69 7.25
CA ASN A 78 -12.86 -3.10 6.27
C ASN A 78 -12.30 -4.03 5.19
N SER A 79 -11.08 -4.52 5.35
CA SER A 79 -10.35 -5.40 4.41
C SER A 79 -9.77 -4.70 3.19
N GLU A 80 -9.87 -3.38 3.07
CA GLU A 80 -9.30 -2.65 1.96
C GLU A 80 -7.79 -2.48 2.14
N LEU A 81 -7.04 -2.80 1.09
CA LEU A 81 -5.60 -2.67 1.04
C LEU A 81 -5.21 -1.50 0.17
N SER A 82 -4.28 -0.69 0.64
CA SER A 82 -3.64 0.34 -0.18
C SER A 82 -2.13 0.25 -0.06
N ILE A 83 -1.42 0.58 -1.12
CA ILE A 83 0.04 0.54 -1.16
C ILE A 83 0.58 1.65 -2.05
N VAL A 84 1.63 2.30 -1.58
CA VAL A 84 2.33 3.33 -2.33
C VAL A 84 3.81 3.03 -2.28
N ILE A 85 4.45 2.97 -3.44
CA ILE A 85 5.90 2.82 -3.57
C ILE A 85 6.42 4.07 -4.30
N SER A 86 7.49 4.68 -3.79
CA SER A 86 8.11 5.80 -4.47
C SER A 86 8.56 5.37 -5.86
N LYS A 87 8.50 6.30 -6.80
CA LYS A 87 8.72 6.00 -8.22
C LYS A 87 10.05 5.29 -8.47
N GLU A 88 11.11 5.70 -7.78
CA GLU A 88 12.46 5.15 -7.96
C GLU A 88 12.57 3.67 -7.58
N TYR A 89 11.65 3.19 -6.73
CA TYR A 89 11.68 1.83 -6.21
C TYR A 89 10.56 0.95 -6.78
N GLN A 90 9.82 1.45 -7.75
CA GLN A 90 8.83 0.64 -8.46
C GLN A 90 9.53 -0.37 -9.40
N ASN A 91 8.83 -1.43 -9.77
CA ASN A 91 9.32 -2.50 -10.65
C ASN A 91 10.47 -3.34 -10.06
N LEU A 92 10.62 -3.35 -8.74
CA LEU A 92 11.60 -4.17 -8.03
C LEU A 92 10.95 -5.31 -7.25
N HIS A 93 9.67 -5.59 -7.51
CA HIS A 93 8.86 -6.59 -6.80
C HIS A 93 8.62 -6.28 -5.31
N ILE A 94 8.94 -5.07 -4.85
CA ILE A 94 8.72 -4.67 -3.46
C ILE A 94 7.22 -4.69 -3.14
N GLY A 95 6.40 -4.07 -3.99
CA GLY A 95 4.95 -4.03 -3.79
C GLY A 95 4.34 -5.42 -3.70
N ARG A 96 4.73 -6.31 -4.60
CA ARG A 96 4.25 -7.69 -4.63
C ARG A 96 4.50 -8.41 -3.31
N ARG A 97 5.70 -8.26 -2.76
CA ARG A 97 6.08 -8.90 -1.50
C ARG A 97 5.35 -8.31 -0.31
N CYS A 98 5.17 -6.99 -0.32
CA CYS A 98 4.42 -6.31 0.75
C CYS A 98 2.94 -6.68 0.73
N VAL A 99 2.32 -6.76 -0.44
CA VAL A 99 0.92 -7.20 -0.56
C VAL A 99 0.77 -8.64 -0.06
N SER A 100 1.71 -9.52 -0.41
CA SER A 100 1.70 -10.89 0.08
C SER A 100 1.75 -10.93 1.62
N GLU A 101 2.55 -10.08 2.24
CA GLU A 101 2.62 -9.99 3.70
C GLU A 101 1.31 -9.46 4.29
N MET A 102 0.65 -8.53 3.63
CA MET A 102 -0.66 -8.01 4.07
C MET A 102 -1.75 -9.08 3.99
N ILE A 103 -1.66 -9.99 3.03
CA ILE A 103 -2.56 -11.15 2.98
C ILE A 103 -2.36 -12.02 4.22
N HIS A 104 -1.12 -12.25 4.65
CA HIS A 104 -0.84 -12.97 5.89
C HIS A 104 -1.44 -12.24 7.11
N LEU A 105 -1.27 -10.92 7.18
CA LEU A 105 -1.86 -10.12 8.26
C LEU A 105 -3.39 -10.25 8.27
N ALA A 106 -4.02 -10.20 7.10
CA ALA A 106 -5.47 -10.34 6.99
C ALA A 106 -5.93 -11.70 7.52
N LYS A 107 -5.19 -12.77 7.23
CA LYS A 107 -5.47 -14.10 7.78
C LYS A 107 -5.34 -14.11 9.30
N GLU A 108 -4.32 -13.49 9.84
CA GLU A 108 -4.12 -13.37 11.29
C GLU A 108 -5.29 -12.64 11.95
N GLN A 109 -5.89 -11.68 11.26
CA GLN A 109 -7.02 -10.91 11.76
C GLN A 109 -8.38 -11.54 11.43
N ASN A 110 -8.38 -12.76 10.90
CA ASN A 110 -9.60 -13.51 10.57
C ASN A 110 -10.50 -12.81 9.55
N MET A 111 -9.90 -12.06 8.64
CA MET A 111 -10.65 -11.45 7.54
C MET A 111 -11.06 -12.51 6.53
N VAL A 112 -12.19 -12.30 5.85
CA VAL A 112 -12.70 -13.24 4.84
C VAL A 112 -12.14 -12.95 3.46
N LYS A 113 -11.66 -11.73 3.24
CA LYS A 113 -11.08 -11.31 1.97
C LYS A 113 -10.20 -10.09 2.16
N VAL A 114 -9.42 -9.77 1.13
CA VAL A 114 -8.70 -8.50 0.98
C VAL A 114 -9.15 -7.88 -0.33
N SER A 115 -9.50 -6.59 -0.32
CA SER A 115 -9.92 -5.87 -1.51
C SER A 115 -8.96 -4.72 -1.80
N ALA A 116 -8.82 -4.38 -3.08
CA ALA A 116 -7.97 -3.27 -3.51
C ALA A 116 -8.63 -2.55 -4.68
N GLN A 117 -8.56 -1.22 -4.66
CA GLN A 117 -9.01 -0.39 -5.77
C GLN A 117 -7.80 -0.11 -6.67
N ILE A 118 -7.93 -0.43 -7.95
CA ILE A 118 -6.85 -0.23 -8.92
C ILE A 118 -7.47 0.44 -10.14
N TYR A 119 -7.01 1.64 -10.45
CA TYR A 119 -7.55 2.40 -11.58
C TYR A 119 -7.20 1.74 -12.90
N PRO A 120 -8.09 1.83 -13.91
CA PRO A 120 -7.91 1.11 -15.19
C PRO A 120 -6.62 1.44 -15.94
N PHE A 121 -6.09 2.65 -15.79
CA PHE A 121 -4.83 3.01 -16.44
C PHE A 121 -3.60 2.39 -15.78
N ASN A 122 -3.73 1.90 -14.54
CA ASN A 122 -2.59 1.37 -13.78
C ASN A 122 -2.39 -0.12 -14.09
N THR A 123 -1.93 -0.40 -15.30
CA THR A 123 -1.74 -1.77 -15.77
C THR A 123 -0.68 -2.53 -14.99
N GLN A 124 0.32 -1.84 -14.50
CA GLN A 124 1.38 -2.45 -13.67
C GLN A 124 0.80 -3.05 -12.38
N SER A 125 -0.01 -2.28 -11.66
CA SER A 125 -0.66 -2.79 -10.45
C SER A 125 -1.66 -3.89 -10.76
N GLN A 126 -2.44 -3.76 -11.84
CA GLN A 126 -3.37 -4.82 -12.24
C GLN A 126 -2.64 -6.15 -12.44
N ARG A 127 -1.52 -6.15 -13.13
CA ARG A 127 -0.73 -7.37 -13.36
C ARG A 127 -0.20 -7.95 -12.06
N MET A 128 0.29 -7.09 -11.18
CA MET A 128 0.83 -7.53 -9.89
C MET A 128 -0.24 -8.19 -9.03
N PHE A 129 -1.41 -7.55 -8.88
CA PHE A 129 -2.49 -8.10 -8.07
C PHE A 129 -3.06 -9.39 -8.67
N LEU A 130 -3.23 -9.45 -9.99
CA LEU A 130 -3.69 -10.68 -10.65
C LEU A 130 -2.69 -11.81 -10.47
N ALA A 131 -1.38 -11.52 -10.56
CA ALA A 131 -0.33 -12.53 -10.38
C ALA A 131 -0.33 -13.09 -8.95
N LEU A 132 -0.77 -12.31 -7.96
CA LEU A 132 -0.87 -12.76 -6.57
C LEU A 132 -2.12 -13.60 -6.30
N GLY A 133 -3.06 -13.64 -7.24
CA GLY A 133 -4.28 -14.41 -7.08
C GLY A 133 -5.53 -13.57 -6.83
N PHE A 134 -5.43 -12.25 -6.85
CA PHE A 134 -6.61 -11.40 -6.81
C PHE A 134 -7.44 -11.60 -8.08
N GLN A 135 -8.74 -11.44 -7.96
CA GLN A 135 -9.67 -11.50 -9.08
C GLN A 135 -10.38 -10.16 -9.24
N LYS A 136 -10.51 -9.71 -10.47
CA LYS A 136 -11.26 -8.50 -10.77
C LYS A 136 -12.74 -8.78 -10.55
N VAL A 137 -13.37 -8.01 -9.66
CA VAL A 137 -14.78 -8.19 -9.31
C VAL A 137 -15.66 -7.04 -9.78
N ASP A 138 -15.04 -5.90 -10.13
CA ASP A 138 -15.73 -4.73 -10.68
C ASP A 138 -14.71 -3.94 -11.50
N GLU A 139 -15.11 -2.82 -12.09
CA GLU A 139 -14.26 -2.05 -13.00
C GLU A 139 -12.93 -1.63 -12.37
N GLU A 140 -12.95 -1.23 -11.11
CA GLU A 140 -11.75 -0.77 -10.39
C GLU A 140 -11.43 -1.63 -9.17
N TRP A 141 -12.18 -2.69 -8.92
CA TRP A 141 -12.05 -3.46 -7.68
C TRP A 141 -11.55 -4.88 -7.93
N TYR A 142 -10.61 -5.27 -7.09
CA TYR A 142 -9.99 -6.59 -7.09
C TYR A 142 -10.10 -7.19 -5.71
N GLU A 143 -10.32 -8.50 -5.61
CA GLU A 143 -10.46 -9.19 -4.33
C GLU A 143 -9.64 -10.46 -4.30
N TYR A 144 -9.09 -10.74 -3.12
CA TYR A 144 -8.43 -12.01 -2.79
C TYR A 144 -9.24 -12.67 -1.68
N LYS A 145 -9.80 -13.84 -1.95
CA LYS A 145 -10.61 -14.58 -0.97
C LYS A 145 -9.71 -15.35 -0.02
N LEU A 146 -10.01 -15.24 1.28
CA LEU A 146 -9.26 -15.93 2.33
C LEU A 146 -9.97 -17.20 2.80
N ILE A 147 -11.25 -17.31 2.50
CA ILE A 147 -12.03 -18.49 2.83
C ILE A 147 -12.99 -18.83 1.69
#